data_3443e358c53581d234f7aac228507120
#
_entry.id   3443e358c53581d234f7aac228507120
#
_cell.length_a   1.000
_cell.length_b   1.000
_cell.length_c   1.000
_cell.angle_alpha   90.00
_cell.angle_beta   90.00
_cell.angle_gamma   90.00
#
_symmetry.space_group_name_H-M   'P 1'
#
loop_
_entity.id
_entity.type
_entity.pdbx_description
1 polymer ?
#
loop_
_entity_poly.entity_id
_entity_poly.type
_entity_poly.pdbx_seq_one_letter_code
_entity_poly.pdbx_strand_id
1 'polypeptide(L)'
;ASGLYTWLPMGVRVLNKVEAIVREEMNRSGALEVFMPVTQPASLWEESGRYVQYGPELLRFKDRHDNPFVLGPTHEEVITDLARNELKSYKQLPVNFYQIQTKFRDEIRPRFGVMRSREFIMKDAYSFHVDQASLQETYDNMYDTYCRIFTRLGLNFRPVQADTGSIGGSGSHEFHVLADSGEDDIVFSTESDYAANVEKAEAVLVGERAAPTQALTIVNTPNQKTIADVCVFLKAD
;
A
#
# COMPACT_ATOMS: atom_id res chain seq x y z
N ALA A 1 -20.72 13.27 1.72
CA ALA A 1 -19.39 13.90 1.66
C ALA A 1 -18.54 13.22 0.59
N SER A 2 -17.63 13.93 -0.01
CA SER A 2 -16.73 13.36 -1.03
C SER A 2 -15.90 12.21 -0.46
N GLY A 3 -15.79 11.11 -1.22
CA GLY A 3 -15.02 9.92 -0.81
C GLY A 3 -15.70 9.03 0.25
N LEU A 4 -16.97 9.27 0.57
CA LEU A 4 -17.78 8.41 1.43
C LEU A 4 -18.96 7.87 0.62
N TYR A 5 -19.10 6.55 0.56
CA TYR A 5 -20.08 5.88 -0.28
C TYR A 5 -20.95 4.92 0.50
N THR A 6 -22.22 4.85 0.12
CA THR A 6 -23.16 3.83 0.60
C THR A 6 -23.30 2.74 -0.46
N TRP A 7 -23.03 1.51 -0.07
CA TRP A 7 -23.25 0.36 -0.93
C TRP A 7 -24.72 -0.03 -0.96
N LEU A 8 -25.35 0.09 -2.11
CA LEU A 8 -26.73 -0.36 -2.31
C LEU A 8 -26.80 -1.89 -2.46
N PRO A 9 -28.00 -2.51 -2.40
CA PRO A 9 -28.12 -3.98 -2.35
C PRO A 9 -27.37 -4.74 -3.44
N MET A 10 -27.31 -4.21 -4.67
CA MET A 10 -26.57 -4.84 -5.76
C MET A 10 -25.05 -4.75 -5.49
N GLY A 11 -24.57 -3.60 -5.06
CA GLY A 11 -23.15 -3.41 -4.70
C GLY A 11 -22.73 -4.32 -3.54
N VAL A 12 -23.56 -4.47 -2.51
CA VAL A 12 -23.30 -5.38 -1.39
C VAL A 12 -23.20 -6.84 -1.87
N ARG A 13 -24.04 -7.27 -2.82
CA ARG A 13 -23.96 -8.63 -3.36
C ARG A 13 -22.62 -8.87 -4.10
N VAL A 14 -22.15 -7.89 -4.85
CA VAL A 14 -20.86 -7.97 -5.54
C VAL A 14 -19.73 -7.99 -4.50
N LEU A 15 -19.76 -7.08 -3.53
CA LEU A 15 -18.76 -6.99 -2.46
C LEU A 15 -18.63 -8.32 -1.71
N ASN A 16 -19.74 -8.90 -1.28
CA ASN A 16 -19.76 -10.19 -0.57
C ASN A 16 -19.14 -11.33 -1.41
N LYS A 17 -19.35 -11.34 -2.73
CA LYS A 17 -18.72 -12.32 -3.62
C LYS A 17 -17.21 -12.13 -3.72
N VAL A 18 -16.75 -10.88 -3.82
CA VAL A 18 -15.32 -10.56 -3.85
C VAL A 18 -14.68 -10.95 -2.52
N GLU A 19 -15.29 -10.57 -1.40
CA GLU A 19 -14.80 -10.94 -0.08
C GLU A 19 -14.74 -12.47 0.12
N ALA A 20 -15.74 -13.22 -0.35
CA ALA A 20 -15.73 -14.67 -0.27
C ALA A 20 -14.54 -15.28 -1.03
N ILE A 21 -14.27 -14.84 -2.25
CA ILE A 21 -13.12 -15.30 -3.04
C ILE A 21 -11.80 -14.98 -2.32
N VAL A 22 -11.66 -13.75 -1.83
CA VAL A 22 -10.45 -13.33 -1.09
C VAL A 22 -10.27 -14.17 0.16
N ARG A 23 -11.32 -14.36 0.96
CA ARG A 23 -11.27 -15.16 2.21
C ARG A 23 -10.91 -16.62 1.94
N GLU A 24 -11.50 -17.23 0.93
CA GLU A 24 -11.21 -18.62 0.55
C GLU A 24 -9.73 -18.80 0.17
N GLU A 25 -9.17 -17.90 -0.65
CA GLU A 25 -7.76 -18.00 -1.07
C GLU A 25 -6.79 -17.64 0.06
N MET A 26 -7.12 -16.70 0.92
CA MET A 26 -6.32 -16.40 2.12
C MET A 26 -6.31 -17.59 3.08
N ASN A 27 -7.45 -18.21 3.35
CA ASN A 27 -7.53 -19.43 4.17
C ASN A 27 -6.75 -20.59 3.53
N ARG A 28 -6.85 -20.74 2.20
CA ARG A 28 -6.08 -21.76 1.46
C ARG A 28 -4.59 -21.56 1.55
N SER A 29 -4.11 -20.31 1.65
CA SER A 29 -2.68 -20.02 1.84
C SER A 29 -2.15 -20.35 3.24
N GLY A 30 -3.03 -20.70 4.18
CA GLY A 30 -2.70 -20.96 5.58
C GLY A 30 -2.75 -19.70 6.47
N ALA A 31 -3.19 -18.57 5.96
CA ALA A 31 -3.36 -17.36 6.76
C ALA A 31 -4.57 -17.49 7.71
N LEU A 32 -4.46 -16.88 8.89
CA LEU A 32 -5.46 -16.93 9.95
C LEU A 32 -6.25 -15.62 9.99
N GLU A 33 -7.58 -15.72 9.90
CA GLU A 33 -8.44 -14.55 9.95
C GLU A 33 -8.53 -13.98 11.37
N VAL A 34 -8.34 -12.68 11.50
CA VAL A 34 -8.54 -11.89 12.73
C VAL A 34 -9.48 -10.73 12.42
N PHE A 35 -9.99 -10.09 13.45
CA PHE A 35 -10.81 -8.89 13.29
C PHE A 35 -10.40 -7.86 14.35
N MET A 36 -9.76 -6.80 13.90
CA MET A 36 -9.18 -5.78 14.75
C MET A 36 -10.02 -4.48 14.70
N PRO A 37 -10.02 -3.66 15.76
CA PRO A 37 -10.79 -2.41 15.77
C PRO A 37 -10.23 -1.40 14.75
N VAL A 38 -11.12 -0.67 14.08
CA VAL A 38 -10.75 0.44 13.21
C VAL A 38 -10.33 1.69 13.99
N THR A 39 -10.90 1.88 15.18
CA THR A 39 -10.49 2.92 16.13
C THR A 39 -9.31 2.41 16.93
N GLN A 40 -8.21 3.12 16.86
CA GLN A 40 -6.92 2.67 17.42
C GLN A 40 -6.38 3.69 18.41
N PRO A 41 -5.78 3.25 19.54
CA PRO A 41 -5.12 4.15 20.47
C PRO A 41 -3.96 4.88 19.79
N ALA A 42 -3.88 6.21 19.99
CA ALA A 42 -2.79 7.00 19.43
C ALA A 42 -1.41 6.57 19.96
N SER A 43 -1.34 6.01 21.19
CA SER A 43 -0.10 5.56 21.81
C SER A 43 0.66 4.50 20.97
N LEU A 44 -0.04 3.61 20.27
CA LEU A 44 0.59 2.63 19.37
C LEU A 44 1.28 3.31 18.19
N TRP A 45 0.65 4.36 17.65
CA TRP A 45 1.17 5.16 16.56
C TRP A 45 2.32 6.07 16.99
N GLU A 46 2.29 6.55 18.23
CA GLU A 46 3.38 7.31 18.86
C GLU A 46 4.60 6.40 19.07
N GLU A 47 4.40 5.18 19.56
CA GLU A 47 5.46 4.18 19.73
C GLU A 47 6.19 3.87 18.42
N SER A 48 5.48 3.71 17.32
CA SER A 48 6.07 3.47 15.98
C SER A 48 6.69 4.72 15.35
N GLY A 49 6.41 5.91 15.89
CA GLY A 49 6.77 7.22 15.31
C GLY A 49 5.87 7.63 14.13
N ARG A 50 4.97 6.76 13.68
CA ARG A 50 4.11 7.03 12.52
C ARG A 50 2.98 8.03 12.82
N TYR A 51 2.69 8.30 14.08
CA TYR A 51 1.71 9.33 14.46
C TYR A 51 1.98 10.69 13.80
N VAL A 52 3.25 11.06 13.68
CA VAL A 52 3.69 12.28 12.99
C VAL A 52 4.01 12.02 11.52
N GLN A 53 4.74 10.95 11.23
CA GLN A 53 5.24 10.65 9.89
C GLN A 53 4.13 10.39 8.87
N TYR A 54 2.99 9.82 9.28
CA TYR A 54 1.87 9.52 8.38
C TYR A 54 1.22 10.79 7.80
N GLY A 55 1.41 11.91 8.45
CA GLY A 55 0.92 13.19 7.96
C GLY A 55 -0.58 13.41 8.15
N PRO A 56 -1.19 14.28 7.31
CA PRO A 56 -2.58 14.72 7.49
C PRO A 56 -3.63 13.68 7.12
N GLU A 57 -3.27 12.64 6.38
CA GLU A 57 -4.19 11.56 6.03
C GLU A 57 -4.60 10.68 7.22
N LEU A 58 -3.83 10.72 8.31
CA LEU A 58 -4.18 10.08 9.56
C LEU A 58 -5.22 10.93 10.30
N LEU A 59 -6.48 10.47 10.31
CA LEU A 59 -7.52 11.16 11.06
C LEU A 59 -7.35 10.93 12.55
N ARG A 60 -7.14 12.00 13.29
CA ARG A 60 -6.92 12.04 14.74
C ARG A 60 -8.14 12.60 15.44
N PHE A 61 -8.54 12.01 16.55
CA PHE A 61 -9.66 12.47 17.35
C PHE A 61 -9.48 12.10 18.84
N LYS A 62 -10.36 12.53 19.67
CA LYS A 62 -10.38 12.20 21.08
C LYS A 62 -11.73 11.59 21.48
N ASP A 63 -11.69 10.71 22.47
CA ASP A 63 -12.92 10.22 23.11
C ASP A 63 -13.48 11.29 24.10
N ARG A 64 -14.58 10.93 24.77
CA ARG A 64 -15.24 11.81 25.75
C ARG A 64 -14.37 12.10 27.00
N HIS A 65 -13.29 11.39 27.20
CA HIS A 65 -12.37 11.53 28.31
C HIS A 65 -11.04 12.17 27.87
N ASP A 66 -11.03 12.77 26.68
CA ASP A 66 -9.84 13.40 26.06
C ASP A 66 -8.70 12.44 25.72
N ASN A 67 -8.94 11.12 25.72
CA ASN A 67 -7.94 10.16 25.26
C ASN A 67 -7.76 10.27 23.74
N PRO A 68 -6.51 10.33 23.25
CA PRO A 68 -6.25 10.44 21.83
C PRO A 68 -6.38 9.09 21.12
N PHE A 69 -7.07 9.12 19.98
CA PHE A 69 -7.26 7.99 19.06
C PHE A 69 -7.01 8.40 17.62
N VAL A 70 -6.87 7.40 16.77
CA VAL A 70 -6.85 7.55 15.32
C VAL A 70 -7.89 6.63 14.68
N LEU A 71 -8.39 7.04 13.52
CA LEU A 71 -9.17 6.14 12.68
C LEU A 71 -8.20 5.44 11.72
N GLY A 72 -8.12 4.10 11.84
CA GLY A 72 -7.05 3.30 11.24
C GLY A 72 -7.00 3.36 9.71
N PRO A 73 -5.94 3.93 9.13
CA PRO A 73 -5.68 3.83 7.70
C PRO A 73 -5.05 2.49 7.32
N THR A 74 -4.51 1.80 8.29
CA THR A 74 -3.84 0.49 8.24
C THR A 74 -3.73 -0.08 9.67
N HIS A 75 -3.21 -1.28 9.87
CA HIS A 75 -3.23 -1.95 11.19
C HIS A 75 -1.87 -2.53 11.62
N GLU A 76 -0.75 -2.07 11.08
CA GLU A 76 0.58 -2.56 11.48
C GLU A 76 0.82 -2.40 12.98
N GLU A 77 0.42 -1.28 13.56
CA GLU A 77 0.59 -1.01 14.98
C GLU A 77 -0.23 -1.97 15.84
N VAL A 78 -1.50 -2.18 15.48
CA VAL A 78 -2.41 -3.05 16.24
C VAL A 78 -2.01 -4.51 16.15
N ILE A 79 -1.65 -5.00 14.94
CA ILE A 79 -1.25 -6.40 14.77
C ILE A 79 0.11 -6.69 15.42
N THR A 80 1.00 -5.70 15.47
CA THR A 80 2.28 -5.83 16.16
C THR A 80 2.08 -5.92 17.66
N ASP A 81 1.17 -5.13 18.22
CA ASP A 81 0.81 -5.22 19.64
C ASP A 81 0.13 -6.56 19.95
N LEU A 82 -0.79 -7.04 19.09
CA LEU A 82 -1.37 -8.37 19.20
C LEU A 82 -0.28 -9.45 19.21
N ALA A 83 0.63 -9.43 18.24
CA ALA A 83 1.72 -10.41 18.12
C ALA A 83 2.62 -10.39 19.37
N ARG A 84 2.97 -9.22 19.88
CA ARG A 84 3.76 -9.03 21.11
C ARG A 84 3.09 -9.72 22.31
N ASN A 85 1.77 -9.66 22.38
CA ASN A 85 0.99 -10.18 23.49
C ASN A 85 0.64 -11.66 23.36
N GLU A 86 0.47 -12.18 22.14
CA GLU A 86 -0.02 -13.54 21.88
C GLU A 86 1.10 -14.53 21.51
N LEU A 87 2.17 -14.09 20.82
CA LEU A 87 3.26 -14.94 20.41
C LEU A 87 4.29 -15.07 21.54
N LYS A 88 4.29 -16.20 22.22
CA LYS A 88 5.14 -16.47 23.40
C LYS A 88 6.36 -17.33 23.10
N SER A 89 6.45 -17.89 21.89
CA SER A 89 7.54 -18.76 21.48
C SER A 89 7.82 -18.63 19.99
N TYR A 90 9.11 -18.67 19.62
CA TYR A 90 9.53 -18.74 18.21
C TYR A 90 8.95 -19.95 17.47
N LYS A 91 8.55 -21.00 18.20
CA LYS A 91 7.90 -22.20 17.63
C LYS A 91 6.49 -21.92 17.07
N GLN A 92 5.91 -20.77 17.39
CA GLN A 92 4.64 -20.32 16.82
C GLN A 92 4.82 -19.61 15.48
N LEU A 93 6.07 -19.38 15.06
CA LEU A 93 6.43 -18.78 13.79
C LEU A 93 6.77 -19.84 12.73
N PRO A 94 6.53 -19.58 11.44
CA PRO A 94 5.88 -18.36 10.92
C PRO A 94 4.38 -18.35 11.18
N VAL A 95 3.81 -17.15 11.26
CA VAL A 95 2.37 -16.96 11.30
C VAL A 95 1.98 -15.79 10.38
N ASN A 96 0.87 -15.94 9.69
CA ASN A 96 0.30 -14.91 8.83
C ASN A 96 -1.14 -14.64 9.27
N PHE A 97 -1.41 -13.44 9.76
CA PHE A 97 -2.75 -12.98 10.12
C PHE A 97 -3.30 -12.10 9.01
N TYR A 98 -4.61 -12.21 8.75
CA TYR A 98 -5.27 -11.30 7.83
C TYR A 98 -6.63 -10.88 8.36
N GLN A 99 -7.14 -9.79 7.82
CA GLN A 99 -8.51 -9.34 8.04
C GLN A 99 -9.09 -8.74 6.77
N ILE A 100 -10.43 -8.65 6.74
CA ILE A 100 -11.18 -7.85 5.77
C ILE A 100 -11.91 -6.81 6.60
N GLN A 101 -11.47 -5.56 6.54
CA GLN A 101 -11.87 -4.52 7.48
C GLN A 101 -11.93 -3.16 6.81
N THR A 102 -12.84 -2.31 7.29
CA THR A 102 -12.91 -0.90 6.91
C THR A 102 -11.63 -0.15 7.32
N LYS A 103 -11.14 0.69 6.42
CA LYS A 103 -10.06 1.64 6.65
C LYS A 103 -10.56 3.05 6.38
N PHE A 104 -9.88 4.01 6.97
CA PHE A 104 -10.14 5.41 6.71
C PHE A 104 -8.83 6.16 6.47
N ARG A 105 -8.76 6.86 5.34
CA ARG A 105 -7.68 7.79 5.00
C ARG A 105 -8.28 9.14 4.69
N ASP A 106 -7.83 10.20 5.35
CA ASP A 106 -8.34 11.55 5.12
C ASP A 106 -7.78 12.13 3.82
N GLU A 107 -8.07 11.44 2.71
CA GLU A 107 -7.62 11.79 1.37
C GLU A 107 -8.12 13.19 0.98
N ILE A 108 -7.16 14.04 0.59
CA ILE A 108 -7.44 15.44 0.26
C ILE A 108 -8.24 15.59 -1.05
N ARG A 109 -8.06 14.66 -2.00
CA ARG A 109 -8.69 14.70 -3.33
C ARG A 109 -9.27 13.34 -3.72
N PRO A 110 -10.38 12.90 -3.07
CA PRO A 110 -11.07 11.69 -3.48
C PRO A 110 -11.50 11.78 -4.94
N ARG A 111 -11.24 10.72 -5.71
CA ARG A 111 -11.53 10.65 -7.15
C ARG A 111 -11.72 9.21 -7.59
N PHE A 112 -12.12 8.98 -8.84
CA PHE A 112 -12.37 7.65 -9.40
C PHE A 112 -13.38 6.80 -8.60
N GLY A 113 -14.40 7.45 -8.02
CA GLY A 113 -15.44 6.77 -7.24
C GLY A 113 -14.86 6.04 -6.04
N VAL A 114 -15.17 4.75 -5.91
CA VAL A 114 -14.72 3.91 -4.79
C VAL A 114 -13.23 3.54 -4.84
N MET A 115 -12.56 3.77 -5.96
CA MET A 115 -11.14 3.38 -6.12
C MET A 115 -10.20 4.27 -5.27
N ARG A 116 -10.53 5.56 -5.13
CA ARG A 116 -9.78 6.49 -4.26
C ARG A 116 -10.72 7.23 -3.34
N SER A 117 -11.32 6.48 -2.43
CA SER A 117 -12.26 6.95 -1.42
C SER A 117 -11.55 7.21 -0.08
N ARG A 118 -12.26 7.88 0.84
CA ARG A 118 -11.75 8.13 2.19
C ARG A 118 -12.02 6.95 3.12
N GLU A 119 -13.18 6.31 2.97
CA GLU A 119 -13.55 5.09 3.68
C GLU A 119 -13.68 3.95 2.68
N PHE A 120 -13.03 2.83 2.93
CA PHE A 120 -12.99 1.68 2.03
C PHE A 120 -12.72 0.38 2.79
N ILE A 121 -13.03 -0.74 2.17
CA ILE A 121 -12.76 -2.07 2.72
C ILE A 121 -11.43 -2.56 2.14
N MET A 122 -10.55 -3.02 2.99
CA MET A 122 -9.26 -3.59 2.63
C MET A 122 -9.15 -5.02 3.18
N LYS A 123 -8.60 -5.92 2.38
CA LYS A 123 -7.96 -7.11 2.92
C LYS A 123 -6.51 -6.73 3.21
N ASP A 124 -6.12 -6.80 4.43
CA ASP A 124 -4.75 -6.61 4.88
C ASP A 124 -4.24 -7.87 5.60
N ALA A 125 -2.98 -8.22 5.36
CA ALA A 125 -2.34 -9.37 5.95
C ALA A 125 -0.95 -9.01 6.48
N TYR A 126 -0.57 -9.65 7.57
CA TYR A 126 0.65 -9.37 8.31
C TYR A 126 1.30 -10.67 8.74
N SER A 127 2.55 -10.87 8.39
CA SER A 127 3.25 -12.10 8.71
C SER A 127 4.47 -11.84 9.60
N PHE A 128 4.75 -12.81 10.48
CA PHE A 128 5.83 -12.75 11.45
C PHE A 128 6.73 -13.98 11.27
N HIS A 129 8.04 -13.76 11.27
CA HIS A 129 9.04 -14.74 10.88
C HIS A 129 10.24 -14.75 11.82
N VAL A 130 10.98 -15.84 11.84
CA VAL A 130 12.25 -15.96 12.58
C VAL A 130 13.43 -15.43 11.77
N ASP A 131 13.35 -15.48 10.44
CA ASP A 131 14.40 -15.09 9.52
C ASP A 131 13.86 -14.69 8.14
N GLN A 132 14.76 -14.17 7.30
CA GLN A 132 14.45 -13.70 5.96
C GLN A 132 14.01 -14.84 5.01
N ALA A 133 14.52 -16.05 5.18
CA ALA A 133 14.15 -17.19 4.32
C ALA A 133 12.68 -17.55 4.54
N SER A 134 12.25 -17.66 5.79
CA SER A 134 10.85 -17.88 6.16
C SER A 134 9.92 -16.76 5.67
N LEU A 135 10.38 -15.52 5.72
CA LEU A 135 9.63 -14.38 5.17
C LEU A 135 9.45 -14.51 3.66
N GLN A 136 10.51 -14.88 2.94
CA GLN A 136 10.47 -15.05 1.49
C GLN A 136 9.49 -16.15 1.06
N GLU A 137 9.48 -17.28 1.75
CA GLU A 137 8.51 -18.36 1.49
C GLU A 137 7.06 -17.88 1.62
N THR A 138 6.76 -17.10 2.66
CA THR A 138 5.42 -16.52 2.83
C THR A 138 5.12 -15.44 1.78
N TYR A 139 6.10 -14.65 1.42
CA TYR A 139 5.95 -13.65 0.35
C TYR A 139 5.58 -14.30 -0.99
N ASP A 140 6.29 -15.36 -1.36
CA ASP A 140 6.04 -16.12 -2.60
C ASP A 140 4.66 -16.79 -2.55
N ASN A 141 4.27 -17.37 -1.42
CA ASN A 141 2.92 -17.91 -1.21
C ASN A 141 1.84 -16.83 -1.35
N MET A 142 2.08 -15.62 -0.85
CA MET A 142 1.15 -14.49 -1.02
C MET A 142 1.08 -14.01 -2.46
N TYR A 143 2.20 -13.99 -3.17
CA TYR A 143 2.23 -13.67 -4.60
C TYR A 143 1.32 -14.64 -5.39
N ASP A 144 1.48 -15.93 -5.18
CA ASP A 144 0.65 -16.96 -5.82
C ASP A 144 -0.82 -16.84 -5.40
N THR A 145 -1.07 -16.51 -4.14
CA THR A 145 -2.42 -16.31 -3.61
C THR A 145 -3.11 -15.14 -4.31
N TYR A 146 -2.43 -14.02 -4.50
CA TYR A 146 -2.98 -12.88 -5.23
C TYR A 146 -3.20 -13.20 -6.71
N CYS A 147 -2.29 -13.93 -7.36
CA CYS A 147 -2.52 -14.41 -8.72
C CYS A 147 -3.82 -15.21 -8.82
N ARG A 148 -4.09 -16.13 -7.87
CA ARG A 148 -5.33 -16.90 -7.84
C ARG A 148 -6.57 -16.03 -7.60
N ILE A 149 -6.48 -15.07 -6.67
CA ILE A 149 -7.59 -14.13 -6.38
C ILE A 149 -7.96 -13.35 -7.65
N PHE A 150 -7.01 -12.70 -8.30
CA PHE A 150 -7.26 -11.89 -9.48
C PHE A 150 -7.75 -12.72 -10.66
N THR A 151 -7.22 -13.94 -10.81
CA THR A 151 -7.69 -14.90 -11.83
C THR A 151 -9.14 -15.32 -11.56
N ARG A 152 -9.50 -15.66 -10.33
CA ARG A 152 -10.88 -16.04 -9.95
C ARG A 152 -11.87 -14.87 -10.09
N LEU A 153 -11.41 -13.65 -9.95
CA LEU A 153 -12.20 -12.45 -10.23
C LEU A 153 -12.36 -12.16 -11.72
N GLY A 154 -11.69 -12.93 -12.60
CA GLY A 154 -11.75 -12.76 -14.05
C GLY A 154 -11.05 -11.49 -14.55
N LEU A 155 -10.08 -10.98 -13.79
CA LEU A 155 -9.37 -9.74 -14.11
C LEU A 155 -8.15 -10.01 -14.98
N ASN A 156 -7.92 -9.16 -15.98
CA ASN A 156 -6.65 -9.11 -16.70
C ASN A 156 -5.68 -8.27 -15.88
N PHE A 157 -4.69 -8.91 -15.29
CA PHE A 157 -3.78 -8.25 -14.34
C PHE A 157 -2.32 -8.58 -14.64
N ARG A 158 -1.43 -7.74 -14.10
CA ARG A 158 0.01 -7.95 -14.15
C ARG A 158 0.63 -7.58 -12.81
N PRO A 159 1.37 -8.51 -12.18
CA PRO A 159 2.25 -8.16 -11.07
C PRO A 159 3.43 -7.34 -11.59
N VAL A 160 3.74 -6.25 -10.94
CA VAL A 160 4.83 -5.35 -11.29
C VAL A 160 5.72 -5.07 -10.08
N GLN A 161 7.00 -4.87 -10.31
CA GLN A 161 7.90 -4.39 -9.28
C GLN A 161 7.55 -2.95 -8.91
N ALA A 162 7.45 -2.70 -7.60
CA ALA A 162 7.04 -1.42 -7.05
C ALA A 162 8.04 -0.87 -6.03
N ASP A 163 7.95 0.42 -5.76
CA ASP A 163 8.65 1.04 -4.63
C ASP A 163 8.02 0.60 -3.30
N THR A 164 8.84 0.43 -2.27
CA THR A 164 8.37 0.06 -0.93
C THR A 164 7.73 1.21 -0.17
N GLY A 165 7.90 2.43 -0.66
CA GLY A 165 7.31 3.64 -0.08
C GLY A 165 7.69 3.86 1.39
N SER A 166 6.80 4.48 2.14
CA SER A 166 6.99 4.80 3.57
C SER A 166 6.95 3.58 4.50
N ILE A 167 6.53 2.40 4.00
CA ILE A 167 6.52 1.17 4.78
C ILE A 167 7.94 0.60 4.90
N GLY A 168 8.81 0.86 3.90
CA GLY A 168 10.18 0.35 3.86
C GLY A 168 10.24 -1.10 3.38
N GLY A 169 11.46 -1.69 3.45
CA GLY A 169 11.73 -3.05 2.96
C GLY A 169 12.54 -3.06 1.68
N SER A 170 12.90 -4.27 1.19
CA SER A 170 13.78 -4.47 0.03
C SER A 170 13.08 -4.95 -1.24
N GLY A 171 11.81 -5.35 -1.15
CA GLY A 171 11.04 -5.84 -2.28
C GLY A 171 9.56 -5.56 -2.13
N SER A 172 8.92 -5.16 -3.22
CA SER A 172 7.48 -4.92 -3.28
C SER A 172 6.96 -5.27 -4.66
N HIS A 173 5.74 -5.81 -4.72
CA HIS A 173 4.98 -5.99 -5.96
C HIS A 173 3.61 -5.35 -5.82
N GLU A 174 3.13 -4.79 -6.93
CA GLU A 174 1.78 -4.32 -7.09
C GLU A 174 1.08 -5.17 -8.16
N PHE A 175 -0.17 -5.53 -7.91
CA PHE A 175 -0.99 -6.28 -8.86
C PHE A 175 -1.91 -5.30 -9.58
N HIS A 176 -1.50 -4.86 -10.76
CA HIS A 176 -2.26 -3.92 -11.57
C HIS A 176 -3.25 -4.64 -12.47
N VAL A 177 -4.50 -4.20 -12.44
CA VAL A 177 -5.51 -4.56 -13.44
C VAL A 177 -5.32 -3.67 -14.65
N LEU A 178 -5.14 -4.28 -15.82
CA LEU A 178 -4.92 -3.56 -17.06
C LEU A 178 -6.24 -2.98 -17.58
N ALA A 179 -6.33 -1.66 -17.68
CA ALA A 179 -7.50 -0.94 -18.15
C ALA A 179 -7.10 0.39 -18.79
N ASP A 180 -7.76 0.78 -19.88
CA ASP A 180 -7.50 2.05 -20.59
C ASP A 180 -7.83 3.28 -19.74
N SER A 181 -8.63 3.12 -18.69
CA SER A 181 -9.04 4.17 -17.75
C SER A 181 -8.31 4.09 -16.42
N GLY A 182 -7.14 3.48 -16.37
CA GLY A 182 -6.32 3.36 -15.16
C GLY A 182 -5.81 4.71 -14.65
N GLU A 183 -5.38 4.74 -13.38
CA GLU A 183 -4.79 5.92 -12.75
C GLU A 183 -3.27 5.97 -12.99
N ASP A 184 -2.61 4.81 -12.99
CA ASP A 184 -1.16 4.68 -13.07
C ASP A 184 -0.73 3.95 -14.33
N ASP A 185 0.40 4.39 -14.89
CA ASP A 185 1.05 3.72 -16.02
C ASP A 185 2.03 2.66 -15.51
N ILE A 186 2.07 1.51 -16.19
CA ILE A 186 3.07 0.48 -15.95
C ILE A 186 3.89 0.22 -17.22
N VAL A 187 5.13 -0.18 -17.03
CA VAL A 187 6.03 -0.59 -18.11
C VAL A 187 6.21 -2.10 -18.06
N PHE A 188 6.02 -2.78 -19.18
CA PHE A 188 6.24 -4.21 -19.25
C PHE A 188 6.84 -4.63 -20.61
N SER A 189 7.60 -5.73 -20.58
CA SER A 189 8.14 -6.35 -21.78
C SER A 189 7.08 -7.18 -22.50
N THR A 190 7.11 -7.19 -23.82
CA THR A 190 6.34 -8.12 -24.65
C THR A 190 7.07 -9.45 -24.87
N GLU A 191 8.36 -9.53 -24.52
CA GLU A 191 9.23 -10.67 -24.80
C GLU A 191 9.73 -11.39 -23.53
N SER A 192 9.50 -10.80 -22.36
CA SER A 192 9.93 -11.36 -21.07
C SER A 192 8.90 -11.07 -19.98
N ASP A 193 9.10 -11.63 -18.79
CA ASP A 193 8.26 -11.40 -17.61
C ASP A 193 8.53 -10.05 -16.90
N TYR A 194 9.42 -9.21 -17.46
CA TYR A 194 9.72 -7.90 -16.86
C TYR A 194 8.48 -7.01 -16.86
N ALA A 195 8.12 -6.53 -15.67
CA ALA A 195 7.10 -5.51 -15.48
C ALA A 195 7.44 -4.66 -14.24
N ALA A 196 7.28 -3.37 -14.35
CA ALA A 196 7.58 -2.42 -13.29
C ALA A 196 6.60 -1.23 -13.32
N ASN A 197 6.32 -0.66 -12.16
CA ASN A 197 5.75 0.67 -12.05
C ASN A 197 6.72 1.68 -12.69
N VAL A 198 6.20 2.75 -13.29
CA VAL A 198 7.01 3.78 -13.97
C VAL A 198 8.13 4.32 -13.07
N GLU A 199 7.89 4.43 -11.76
CA GLU A 199 8.88 4.89 -10.79
C GLU A 199 10.06 3.93 -10.59
N LYS A 200 9.86 2.63 -10.88
CA LYS A 200 10.86 1.56 -10.78
C LYS A 200 11.39 1.09 -12.13
N ALA A 201 10.78 1.53 -13.23
CA ALA A 201 11.17 1.09 -14.55
C ALA A 201 12.61 1.51 -14.85
N GLU A 202 13.44 0.54 -15.26
CA GLU A 202 14.81 0.79 -15.69
C GLU A 202 14.81 1.34 -17.12
N ALA A 203 15.47 2.49 -17.32
CA ALA A 203 15.69 3.06 -18.64
C ALA A 203 17.10 2.72 -19.12
N VAL A 204 17.17 2.17 -20.32
CA VAL A 204 18.46 1.99 -21.00
C VAL A 204 18.91 3.35 -21.53
N LEU A 205 20.04 3.85 -21.05
CA LEU A 205 20.64 5.07 -21.59
C LEU A 205 21.11 4.78 -23.02
N VAL A 206 20.50 5.48 -23.98
CA VAL A 206 20.93 5.44 -25.38
C VAL A 206 21.99 6.53 -25.59
N GLY A 207 23.26 6.11 -25.75
CA GLY A 207 24.38 7.00 -25.95
C GLY A 207 25.13 7.36 -24.65
N GLU A 208 26.29 7.99 -24.82
CA GLU A 208 27.07 8.52 -23.69
C GLU A 208 26.51 9.86 -23.23
N ARG A 209 26.34 10.03 -21.94
CA ARG A 209 26.02 11.34 -21.37
C ARG A 209 27.23 12.29 -21.59
N ALA A 210 26.97 13.46 -22.13
CA ALA A 210 27.99 14.50 -22.18
C ALA A 210 28.55 14.78 -20.78
N ALA A 211 29.87 14.98 -20.69
CA ALA A 211 30.46 15.35 -19.42
C ALA A 211 29.82 16.63 -18.87
N PRO A 212 29.60 16.73 -17.56
CA PRO A 212 29.02 17.93 -16.98
C PRO A 212 29.92 19.13 -17.24
N THR A 213 29.35 20.23 -17.70
CA THR A 213 30.07 21.49 -18.01
C THR A 213 30.39 22.29 -16.75
N GLN A 214 29.75 21.98 -15.64
CA GLN A 214 29.89 22.65 -14.32
C GLN A 214 29.85 21.65 -13.19
N ALA A 215 30.43 22.00 -12.05
CA ALA A 215 30.33 21.20 -10.84
C ALA A 215 28.88 21.21 -10.31
N LEU A 216 28.46 20.09 -9.70
CA LEU A 216 27.15 20.00 -9.05
C LEU A 216 27.07 21.03 -7.92
N THR A 217 26.06 21.89 -7.97
CA THR A 217 25.77 22.87 -6.93
C THR A 217 24.33 22.81 -6.51
N ILE A 218 24.07 23.02 -5.21
CA ILE A 218 22.72 23.15 -4.70
C ILE A 218 22.32 24.60 -4.76
N VAL A 219 21.20 24.91 -5.41
CA VAL A 219 20.71 26.28 -5.59
C VAL A 219 19.34 26.41 -4.94
N ASN A 220 19.14 27.49 -4.19
CA ASN A 220 17.83 27.81 -3.66
C ASN A 220 16.95 28.40 -4.77
N THR A 221 15.73 27.87 -4.92
CA THR A 221 14.74 28.34 -5.91
C THR A 221 13.50 28.91 -5.23
N PRO A 222 13.61 30.04 -4.51
CA PRO A 222 12.51 30.62 -3.75
C PRO A 222 11.37 31.03 -4.70
N ASN A 223 10.14 30.68 -4.31
CA ASN A 223 8.90 30.99 -5.04
C ASN A 223 8.76 30.34 -6.43
N GLN A 224 9.67 29.45 -6.85
CA GLN A 224 9.52 28.68 -8.09
C GLN A 224 8.64 27.45 -7.81
N LYS A 225 7.56 27.26 -8.59
CA LYS A 225 6.58 26.19 -8.37
C LYS A 225 6.53 25.17 -9.51
N THR A 226 7.03 25.52 -10.68
CA THR A 226 7.01 24.65 -11.85
C THR A 226 8.43 24.47 -12.40
N ILE A 227 8.65 23.41 -13.17
CA ILE A 227 9.93 23.17 -13.85
C ILE A 227 10.25 24.36 -14.77
N ALA A 228 9.27 24.88 -15.48
CA ALA A 228 9.44 26.05 -16.36
C ALA A 228 9.93 27.28 -15.58
N ASP A 229 9.35 27.55 -14.41
CA ASP A 229 9.80 28.66 -13.55
C ASP A 229 11.24 28.47 -13.09
N VAL A 230 11.59 27.23 -12.71
CA VAL A 230 12.96 26.88 -12.29
C VAL A 230 13.95 27.04 -13.45
N CYS A 231 13.62 26.56 -14.66
CA CYS A 231 14.46 26.72 -15.85
C CYS A 231 14.68 28.21 -16.16
N VAL A 232 13.66 29.03 -16.16
CA VAL A 232 13.78 30.49 -16.35
C VAL A 232 14.64 31.14 -15.28
N PHE A 233 14.41 30.78 -14.01
CA PHE A 233 15.17 31.30 -12.87
C PHE A 233 16.66 30.97 -12.94
N LEU A 234 16.98 29.73 -13.30
CA LEU A 234 18.35 29.23 -13.41
C LEU A 234 18.99 29.52 -14.77
N LYS A 235 18.25 30.08 -15.73
CA LYS A 235 18.65 30.29 -17.13
C LYS A 235 19.17 28.97 -17.75
N ALA A 236 18.48 27.88 -17.45
CA ALA A 236 18.73 26.55 -17.98
C ALA A 236 17.74 26.25 -19.11
N ASP A 237 18.22 25.60 -20.18
CA ASP A 237 17.42 25.13 -21.31
C ASP A 237 16.68 23.82 -20.96
#